data_c8790bbb01949ca0648359441905a951
#
_entry.id   c8790bbb01949ca0648359441905a951
#
_cell.length_a   1.000
_cell.length_b   1.000
_cell.length_c   1.000
_cell.angle_alpha   90.00
_cell.angle_beta   90.00
_cell.angle_gamma   90.00
#
_symmetry.space_group_name_H-M   'P 1'
#
loop_
_entity.id
_entity.type
_entity.pdbx_description
1 polymer ?
#
loop_
_entity_poly.entity_id
_entity_poly.type
_entity_poly.pdbx_seq_one_letter_code
_entity_poly.pdbx_strand_id
1 'polypeptide(L)'
;MQRLLLYVHYNKFNFISGHVLYQLENIRPLYSRVVFISNSQLPEDVKDYLSSQQLVDDILERQNSGFDFAAWRDGMKTVGFDQLAHFDSVTLMNDTCFGPLWDLEPIYQQFENDPDVDFWGMTNYRKDKDFNEHIQSYYLSFKKQVIASNTFHEFWQGVQDFTNVQDVIDN
;
A
#
# COMPACT_ATOMS: atom_id res chain seq x y z
N MET A 1 -17.40 -6.30 -2.35
CA MET A 1 -16.07 -6.84 -2.02
C MET A 1 -15.45 -6.06 -0.88
N GLN A 2 -14.75 -6.73 0.02
CA GLN A 2 -14.04 -6.11 1.14
C GLN A 2 -12.57 -5.94 0.74
N ARG A 3 -12.19 -4.73 0.35
CA ARG A 3 -10.82 -4.41 -0.06
C ARG A 3 -10.15 -3.55 1.00
N LEU A 4 -8.92 -3.90 1.39
CA LEU A 4 -8.05 -3.12 2.29
C LEU A 4 -7.00 -2.39 1.47
N LEU A 5 -6.80 -1.11 1.75
CA LEU A 5 -5.66 -0.32 1.24
C LEU A 5 -4.70 -0.02 2.38
N LEU A 6 -3.42 -0.33 2.16
CA LEU A 6 -2.30 0.15 2.97
C LEU A 6 -1.55 1.20 2.13
N TYR A 7 -1.80 2.47 2.43
CA TYR A 7 -1.24 3.60 1.68
C TYR A 7 -0.07 4.21 2.43
N VAL A 8 1.12 4.18 1.82
CA VAL A 8 2.35 4.73 2.41
C VAL A 8 2.64 6.12 1.86
N HIS A 9 2.90 7.04 2.77
CA HIS A 9 3.23 8.44 2.50
C HIS A 9 4.58 8.81 3.11
N TYR A 10 5.35 9.61 2.38
CA TYR A 10 6.54 10.26 2.91
C TYR A 10 6.73 11.65 2.31
N ASN A 11 6.94 12.64 3.18
CA ASN A 11 7.34 13.97 2.77
C ASN A 11 8.33 14.55 3.77
N LYS A 12 9.54 14.89 3.31
CA LYS A 12 10.61 15.40 4.16
C LYS A 12 10.27 16.73 4.90
N PHE A 13 9.24 17.43 4.47
CA PHE A 13 8.77 18.66 5.09
C PHE A 13 7.50 18.47 5.94
N ASN A 14 7.10 17.22 6.18
CA ASN A 14 5.95 16.89 7.03
C ASN A 14 4.60 17.50 6.57
N PHE A 15 4.34 17.54 5.28
CA PHE A 15 3.03 17.95 4.74
C PHE A 15 2.49 16.94 3.73
N ILE A 16 1.19 17.00 3.48
CA ILE A 16 0.55 16.23 2.40
C ILE A 16 0.46 17.11 1.15
N SER A 17 1.00 16.60 0.05
CA SER A 17 0.89 17.27 -1.25
C SER A 17 -0.47 17.05 -1.91
N GLY A 18 -0.89 18.00 -2.75
CA GLY A 18 -2.20 17.96 -3.40
C GLY A 18 -2.47 16.69 -4.22
N HIS A 19 -1.44 16.08 -4.81
CA HIS A 19 -1.62 14.83 -5.55
C HIS A 19 -2.00 13.64 -4.64
N VAL A 20 -1.51 13.61 -3.38
CA VAL A 20 -1.89 12.57 -2.41
C VAL A 20 -3.35 12.71 -2.02
N LEU A 21 -3.82 13.93 -1.76
CA LEU A 21 -5.24 14.20 -1.48
C LEU A 21 -6.12 13.78 -2.66
N TYR A 22 -5.77 14.23 -3.88
CA TYR A 22 -6.47 13.85 -5.09
C TYR A 22 -6.54 12.33 -5.25
N GLN A 23 -5.44 11.64 -4.99
CA GLN A 23 -5.34 10.20 -5.08
C GLN A 23 -6.28 9.53 -4.08
N LEU A 24 -6.21 9.90 -2.80
CA LEU A 24 -7.07 9.35 -1.76
C LEU A 24 -8.55 9.58 -2.06
N GLU A 25 -8.95 10.79 -2.47
CA GLU A 25 -10.33 11.13 -2.83
C GLU A 25 -10.88 10.23 -3.94
N ASN A 26 -10.06 9.95 -4.97
CA ASN A 26 -10.50 9.19 -6.14
C ASN A 26 -10.45 7.65 -5.93
N ILE A 27 -9.56 7.16 -5.05
CA ILE A 27 -9.46 5.72 -4.81
C ILE A 27 -10.26 5.25 -3.60
N ARG A 28 -10.60 6.14 -2.66
CA ARG A 28 -11.35 5.81 -1.43
C ARG A 28 -12.60 4.94 -1.68
N PRO A 29 -13.42 5.23 -2.70
CA PRO A 29 -14.64 4.44 -2.97
C PRO A 29 -14.37 2.97 -3.31
N LEU A 30 -13.16 2.62 -3.72
CA LEU A 30 -12.79 1.25 -4.08
C LEU A 30 -12.55 0.35 -2.84
N TYR A 31 -12.35 0.95 -1.65
CA TYR A 31 -11.88 0.24 -0.46
C TYR A 31 -12.88 0.31 0.68
N SER A 32 -13.05 -0.82 1.37
CA SER A 32 -13.84 -0.89 2.60
C SER A 32 -13.06 -0.34 3.81
N ARG A 33 -11.72 -0.41 3.77
CA ARG A 33 -10.84 0.16 4.79
C ARG A 33 -9.57 0.71 4.16
N VAL A 34 -9.15 1.89 4.62
CA VAL A 34 -7.92 2.56 4.21
C VAL A 34 -7.08 2.85 5.45
N VAL A 35 -5.89 2.27 5.52
CA VAL A 35 -4.88 2.59 6.53
C VAL A 35 -3.84 3.50 5.88
N PHE A 36 -3.76 4.75 6.34
CA PHE A 36 -2.79 5.72 5.89
C PHE A 36 -1.55 5.65 6.79
N ILE A 37 -0.42 5.29 6.21
CA ILE A 37 0.83 5.07 6.92
C ILE A 37 1.80 6.18 6.53
N SER A 38 2.10 7.09 7.45
CA SER A 38 3.03 8.17 7.19
C SER A 38 4.40 7.91 7.81
N ASN A 39 5.44 7.93 6.96
CA ASN A 39 6.84 8.00 7.37
C ASN A 39 7.28 9.44 7.70
N SER A 40 6.32 10.35 7.88
CA SER A 40 6.48 11.75 8.26
C SER A 40 5.60 12.07 9.46
N GLN A 41 5.99 13.05 10.24
CA GLN A 41 5.14 13.60 11.30
C GLN A 41 4.17 14.61 10.68
N LEU A 42 2.88 14.27 10.67
CA LEU A 42 1.87 15.14 10.10
C LEU A 42 1.32 16.12 11.14
N PRO A 43 1.04 17.38 10.74
CA PRO A 43 0.28 18.30 11.58
C PRO A 43 -1.09 17.72 11.97
N GLU A 44 -1.58 18.05 13.17
CA GLU A 44 -2.87 17.53 13.66
C GLU A 44 -4.04 17.93 12.76
N ASP A 45 -4.06 19.19 12.27
CA ASP A 45 -5.09 19.67 11.35
C ASP A 45 -5.17 18.89 10.05
N VAL A 46 -4.04 18.35 9.58
CA VAL A 46 -3.98 17.48 8.40
C VAL A 46 -4.60 16.11 8.73
N LYS A 47 -4.27 15.53 9.89
CA LYS A 47 -4.86 14.25 10.33
C LYS A 47 -6.37 14.38 10.55
N ASP A 48 -6.79 15.48 11.16
CA ASP A 48 -8.21 15.81 11.36
C ASP A 48 -8.94 15.97 10.02
N TYR A 49 -8.31 16.60 9.04
CA TYR A 49 -8.86 16.73 7.69
C TYR A 49 -9.07 15.36 7.03
N LEU A 50 -8.03 14.51 7.00
CA LEU A 50 -8.11 13.18 6.41
C LEU A 50 -9.24 12.34 7.03
N SER A 51 -9.39 12.40 8.35
CA SER A 51 -10.40 11.64 9.09
C SER A 51 -11.80 12.24 8.91
N SER A 52 -11.95 13.56 9.02
CA SER A 52 -13.26 14.24 8.89
C SER A 52 -13.84 14.13 7.48
N GLN A 53 -12.99 14.11 6.44
CA GLN A 53 -13.40 13.88 5.07
C GLN A 53 -13.58 12.38 4.76
N GLN A 54 -13.40 11.50 5.74
CA GLN A 54 -13.50 10.04 5.59
C GLN A 54 -12.61 9.48 4.48
N LEU A 55 -11.47 10.12 4.22
CA LEU A 55 -10.51 9.67 3.21
C LEU A 55 -9.73 8.44 3.70
N VAL A 56 -9.58 8.31 5.01
CA VAL A 56 -8.86 7.21 5.67
C VAL A 56 -9.62 6.75 6.91
N ASP A 57 -9.44 5.49 7.28
CA ASP A 57 -10.05 4.92 8.49
C ASP A 57 -9.07 4.90 9.66
N ASP A 58 -7.77 4.69 9.36
CA ASP A 58 -6.69 4.68 10.35
C ASP A 58 -5.52 5.51 9.86
N ILE A 59 -4.83 6.17 10.79
CA ILE A 59 -3.57 6.89 10.53
C ILE A 59 -2.49 6.30 11.43
N LEU A 60 -1.41 5.81 10.82
CA LEU A 60 -0.22 5.31 11.50
C LEU A 60 0.97 6.21 11.15
N GLU A 61 1.52 6.90 12.14
CA GLU A 61 2.77 7.64 11.98
C GLU A 61 3.95 6.78 12.46
N ARG A 62 5.04 6.79 11.72
CA ARG A 62 6.25 6.04 12.04
C ARG A 62 7.51 6.78 11.58
N GLN A 63 8.66 6.38 12.10
CA GLN A 63 9.94 6.85 11.59
C GLN A 63 10.17 6.28 10.18
N ASN A 64 10.86 7.05 9.32
CA ASN A 64 11.21 6.63 7.97
C ASN A 64 12.42 5.66 8.00
N SER A 65 12.18 4.42 8.45
CA SER A 65 13.14 3.31 8.43
C SER A 65 12.50 2.10 7.73
N GLY A 66 13.27 1.33 6.98
CA GLY A 66 12.76 0.22 6.17
C GLY A 66 11.79 0.65 5.06
N PHE A 67 11.64 1.96 4.87
CA PHE A 67 10.90 2.62 3.79
C PHE A 67 9.49 2.06 3.60
N ASP A 68 9.05 1.82 2.36
CA ASP A 68 7.69 1.38 2.05
C ASP A 68 7.39 -0.03 2.57
N PHE A 69 8.34 -0.97 2.45
CA PHE A 69 8.13 -2.36 2.86
C PHE A 69 7.90 -2.48 4.38
N ALA A 70 8.73 -1.83 5.18
CA ALA A 70 8.52 -1.83 6.62
C ALA A 70 7.25 -1.06 7.02
N ALA A 71 6.89 -0.01 6.27
CA ALA A 71 5.65 0.72 6.48
C ALA A 71 4.42 -0.17 6.19
N TRP A 72 4.39 -0.90 5.09
CA TRP A 72 3.31 -1.86 4.80
C TRP A 72 3.24 -2.97 5.85
N ARG A 73 4.39 -3.54 6.27
CA ARG A 73 4.44 -4.49 7.39
C ARG A 73 3.77 -3.92 8.64
N ASP A 74 4.10 -2.69 9.02
CA ASP A 74 3.55 -2.05 10.22
C ASP A 74 2.06 -1.74 10.06
N GLY A 75 1.62 -1.38 8.86
CA GLY A 75 0.20 -1.28 8.51
C GLY A 75 -0.54 -2.62 8.69
N MET A 76 0.05 -3.71 8.21
CA MET A 76 -0.51 -5.06 8.41
C MET A 76 -0.58 -5.45 9.88
N LYS A 77 0.44 -5.10 10.68
CA LYS A 77 0.43 -5.29 12.14
C LYS A 77 -0.68 -4.48 12.82
N THR A 78 -0.92 -3.25 12.38
CA THR A 78 -1.99 -2.39 12.91
C THR A 78 -3.37 -2.98 12.63
N VAL A 79 -3.58 -3.54 11.44
CA VAL A 79 -4.81 -4.27 11.09
C VAL A 79 -4.91 -5.59 11.86
N GLY A 80 -3.79 -6.26 12.08
CA GLY A 80 -3.65 -7.61 12.59
C GLY A 80 -3.54 -8.62 11.46
N PHE A 81 -2.45 -9.39 11.41
CA PHE A 81 -2.22 -10.38 10.36
C PHE A 81 -3.37 -11.39 10.23
N ASP A 82 -3.94 -11.85 11.35
CA ASP A 82 -5.08 -12.77 11.35
C ASP A 82 -6.35 -12.13 10.78
N GLN A 83 -6.46 -10.80 10.79
CA GLN A 83 -7.60 -10.07 10.28
C GLN A 83 -7.51 -9.84 8.76
N LEU A 84 -6.31 -9.94 8.17
CA LEU A 84 -6.13 -9.73 6.72
C LEU A 84 -6.98 -10.71 5.90
N ALA A 85 -7.14 -11.95 6.35
CA ALA A 85 -7.94 -12.97 5.69
C ALA A 85 -9.45 -12.66 5.62
N HIS A 86 -9.95 -11.64 6.33
CA HIS A 86 -11.32 -11.17 6.22
C HIS A 86 -11.55 -10.30 4.98
N PHE A 87 -10.49 -9.76 4.39
CA PHE A 87 -10.57 -8.99 3.15
C PHE A 87 -10.50 -9.91 1.94
N ASP A 88 -11.17 -9.51 0.85
CA ASP A 88 -11.10 -10.19 -0.44
C ASP A 88 -9.79 -9.87 -1.16
N SER A 89 -9.26 -8.66 -0.92
CA SER A 89 -7.93 -8.25 -1.39
C SER A 89 -7.27 -7.23 -0.46
N VAL A 90 -5.94 -7.19 -0.50
CA VAL A 90 -5.10 -6.17 0.17
C VAL A 90 -4.25 -5.49 -0.90
N THR A 91 -4.36 -4.17 -1.00
CA THR A 91 -3.56 -3.35 -1.90
C THR A 91 -2.51 -2.59 -1.12
N LEU A 92 -1.29 -2.66 -1.58
CA LEU A 92 -0.14 -1.87 -1.11
C LEU A 92 0.10 -0.76 -2.12
N MET A 93 0.15 0.47 -1.67
CA MET A 93 0.33 1.64 -2.51
C MET A 93 1.22 2.67 -1.82
N ASN A 94 1.99 3.41 -2.61
CA ASN A 94 2.74 4.56 -2.12
C ASN A 94 2.38 5.83 -2.91
N ASP A 95 2.92 6.96 -2.49
CA ASP A 95 2.64 8.30 -3.01
C ASP A 95 3.55 8.75 -4.16
N THR A 96 4.31 7.84 -4.77
CA THR A 96 5.30 8.20 -5.81
C THR A 96 4.68 8.51 -7.17
N CYS A 97 3.47 8.02 -7.44
CA CYS A 97 2.78 8.21 -8.71
C CYS A 97 1.64 9.21 -8.62
N PHE A 98 1.38 9.92 -9.73
CA PHE A 98 0.21 10.78 -9.89
C PHE A 98 -0.93 9.98 -10.51
N GLY A 99 -2.16 10.24 -10.06
CA GLY A 99 -3.36 9.58 -10.58
C GLY A 99 -4.36 9.28 -9.46
N PRO A 100 -5.39 8.45 -9.72
CA PRO A 100 -5.69 7.83 -11.01
C PRO A 100 -6.15 8.84 -12.07
N LEU A 101 -5.84 8.57 -13.34
CA LEU A 101 -6.30 9.39 -14.46
C LEU A 101 -7.62 8.90 -15.07
N TRP A 102 -8.09 7.74 -14.61
CA TRP A 102 -9.34 7.09 -15.02
C TRP A 102 -9.87 6.22 -13.87
N ASP A 103 -11.10 5.75 -14.01
CA ASP A 103 -11.71 4.83 -13.07
C ASP A 103 -10.94 3.50 -13.01
N LEU A 104 -10.57 3.06 -11.81
CA LEU A 104 -9.84 1.82 -11.59
C LEU A 104 -10.76 0.61 -11.35
N GLU A 105 -12.05 0.79 -11.09
CA GLU A 105 -12.97 -0.32 -10.80
C GLU A 105 -13.00 -1.38 -11.91
N PRO A 106 -12.97 -1.03 -13.23
CA PRO A 106 -12.92 -2.04 -14.29
C PRO A 106 -11.65 -2.91 -14.24
N ILE A 107 -10.50 -2.33 -13.82
CA ILE A 107 -9.24 -3.07 -13.66
C ILE A 107 -9.36 -4.05 -12.49
N TYR A 108 -9.92 -3.60 -11.37
CA TYR A 108 -10.18 -4.49 -10.23
C TYR A 108 -11.08 -5.65 -10.63
N GLN A 109 -12.21 -5.38 -11.28
CA GLN A 109 -13.13 -6.42 -11.72
C GLN A 109 -12.47 -7.43 -12.65
N GLN A 110 -11.62 -6.99 -13.57
CA GLN A 110 -10.89 -7.86 -14.47
C GLN A 110 -10.02 -8.87 -13.71
N PHE A 111 -9.15 -8.38 -12.82
CA PHE A 111 -8.20 -9.23 -12.12
C PHE A 111 -8.83 -10.03 -10.97
N GLU A 112 -9.81 -9.47 -10.28
CA GLU A 112 -10.51 -10.16 -9.19
C GLU A 112 -11.34 -11.34 -9.71
N ASN A 113 -11.94 -11.23 -10.91
CA ASN A 113 -12.71 -12.30 -11.54
C ASN A 113 -11.84 -13.35 -12.28
N ASP A 114 -10.56 -13.08 -12.49
CA ASP A 114 -9.65 -14.02 -13.15
C ASP A 114 -9.12 -15.05 -12.13
N PRO A 115 -9.49 -16.34 -12.23
CA PRO A 115 -9.06 -17.37 -11.27
C PRO A 115 -7.57 -17.68 -11.34
N ASP A 116 -6.91 -17.35 -12.45
CA ASP A 116 -5.49 -17.63 -12.67
C ASP A 116 -4.58 -16.51 -12.14
N VAL A 117 -5.16 -15.40 -11.64
CA VAL A 117 -4.44 -14.28 -11.04
C VAL A 117 -4.48 -14.38 -9.53
N ASP A 118 -3.34 -14.45 -8.90
CA ASP A 118 -3.16 -14.43 -7.44
C ASP A 118 -2.87 -13.01 -6.91
N PHE A 119 -2.09 -12.23 -7.66
CA PHE A 119 -1.79 -10.83 -7.37
C PHE A 119 -1.47 -10.08 -8.66
N TRP A 120 -1.55 -8.76 -8.62
CA TRP A 120 -1.32 -7.91 -9.77
C TRP A 120 -0.80 -6.53 -9.38
N GLY A 121 -0.26 -5.81 -10.35
CA GLY A 121 0.21 -4.42 -10.20
C GLY A 121 0.02 -3.64 -11.49
N MET A 122 0.26 -2.33 -11.43
CA MET A 122 -0.03 -1.43 -12.56
C MET A 122 1.01 -1.51 -13.68
N THR A 123 2.28 -1.73 -13.33
CA THR A 123 3.37 -1.73 -14.30
C THR A 123 4.37 -2.84 -14.04
N ASN A 124 4.97 -3.33 -15.12
CA ASN A 124 6.01 -4.33 -15.10
C ASN A 124 7.35 -3.69 -15.50
N TYR A 125 8.37 -3.90 -14.69
CA TYR A 125 9.75 -3.59 -15.06
C TYR A 125 10.32 -4.77 -15.86
N ARG A 126 10.73 -4.54 -17.10
CA ARG A 126 11.33 -5.58 -17.95
C ARG A 126 12.76 -5.84 -17.51
N LYS A 127 13.15 -7.12 -17.54
CA LYS A 127 14.51 -7.53 -17.23
C LYS A 127 15.54 -6.74 -18.01
N ASP A 128 16.55 -6.22 -17.33
CA ASP A 128 17.76 -5.66 -17.91
C ASP A 128 19.02 -6.37 -17.35
N LYS A 129 20.20 -5.72 -17.49
CA LYS A 129 21.47 -6.28 -17.00
C LYS A 129 21.62 -6.20 -15.47
N ASP A 130 20.91 -5.28 -14.83
CA ASP A 130 21.07 -4.98 -13.40
C ASP A 130 19.92 -5.58 -12.57
N PHE A 131 18.69 -5.68 -13.15
CA PHE A 131 17.50 -6.14 -12.44
C PHE A 131 16.73 -7.22 -13.21
N ASN A 132 16.18 -8.18 -12.46
CA ASN A 132 15.23 -9.15 -13.00
C ASN A 132 13.88 -8.48 -13.30
N GLU A 133 13.10 -9.12 -14.17
CA GLU A 133 11.73 -8.71 -14.42
C GLU A 133 10.88 -8.81 -13.15
N HIS A 134 10.12 -7.74 -12.85
CA HIS A 134 9.27 -7.68 -11.66
C HIS A 134 8.14 -6.66 -11.82
N ILE A 135 7.07 -6.85 -11.08
CA ILE A 135 6.01 -5.85 -10.93
C ILE A 135 6.55 -4.73 -10.05
N GLN A 136 6.38 -3.47 -10.47
CA GLN A 136 6.84 -2.33 -9.69
C GLN A 136 5.99 -2.14 -8.43
N SER A 137 6.64 -1.95 -7.29
CA SER A 137 6.03 -2.03 -5.97
C SER A 137 5.15 -0.83 -5.57
N TYR A 138 5.12 0.26 -6.37
CA TYR A 138 4.30 1.42 -6.02
C TYR A 138 2.79 1.13 -5.99
N TYR A 139 2.37 0.01 -6.57
CA TYR A 139 1.00 -0.48 -6.55
C TYR A 139 0.97 -2.00 -6.71
N LEU A 140 0.60 -2.71 -5.65
CA LEU A 140 0.46 -4.18 -5.63
C LEU A 140 -0.85 -4.55 -4.97
N SER A 141 -1.65 -5.40 -5.61
CA SER A 141 -2.88 -5.92 -5.04
C SER A 141 -2.83 -7.44 -4.97
N PHE A 142 -3.04 -7.99 -3.78
CA PHE A 142 -3.01 -9.41 -3.46
C PHE A 142 -4.40 -9.91 -3.16
N LYS A 143 -4.78 -11.03 -3.76
CA LYS A 143 -6.08 -11.68 -3.50
C LYS A 143 -6.06 -12.48 -2.21
N LYS A 144 -7.25 -12.81 -1.73
CA LYS A 144 -7.50 -13.52 -0.47
C LYS A 144 -6.65 -14.79 -0.32
N GLN A 145 -6.51 -15.61 -1.37
CA GLN A 145 -5.73 -16.85 -1.28
C GLN A 145 -4.25 -16.59 -0.96
N VAL A 146 -3.68 -15.47 -1.44
CA VAL A 146 -2.30 -15.07 -1.12
C VAL A 146 -2.21 -14.54 0.29
N ILE A 147 -3.06 -13.59 0.65
CA ILE A 147 -3.02 -12.93 1.97
C ILE A 147 -3.35 -13.87 3.13
N ALA A 148 -4.05 -14.99 2.87
CA ALA A 148 -4.33 -16.02 3.85
C ALA A 148 -3.22 -17.08 3.97
N SER A 149 -2.19 -17.04 3.10
CA SER A 149 -1.12 -18.02 3.12
C SER A 149 -0.09 -17.76 4.21
N ASN A 150 0.46 -18.83 4.78
CA ASN A 150 1.55 -18.72 5.76
C ASN A 150 2.78 -18.01 5.17
N THR A 151 3.11 -18.31 3.91
CA THR A 151 4.25 -17.70 3.20
C THR A 151 4.13 -16.18 3.14
N PHE A 152 2.93 -15.67 2.86
CA PHE A 152 2.68 -14.22 2.87
C PHE A 152 2.90 -13.61 4.25
N HIS A 153 2.38 -14.25 5.29
CA HIS A 153 2.54 -13.81 6.68
C HIS A 153 4.02 -13.84 7.11
N GLU A 154 4.71 -14.94 6.86
CA GLU A 154 6.13 -15.12 7.20
C GLU A 154 7.01 -14.08 6.50
N PHE A 155 6.78 -13.85 5.21
CA PHE A 155 7.51 -12.83 4.44
C PHE A 155 7.33 -11.44 5.07
N TRP A 156 6.10 -10.99 5.26
CA TRP A 156 5.86 -9.64 5.79
C TRP A 156 6.29 -9.48 7.24
N GLN A 157 6.14 -10.50 8.07
CA GLN A 157 6.64 -10.48 9.45
C GLN A 157 8.18 -10.44 9.51
N GLY A 158 8.86 -10.99 8.51
CA GLY A 158 10.30 -11.01 8.39
C GLY A 158 10.92 -9.72 7.85
N VAL A 159 10.13 -8.81 7.26
CA VAL A 159 10.63 -7.52 6.75
C VAL A 159 11.26 -6.70 7.87
N GLN A 160 12.48 -6.20 7.63
CA GLN A 160 13.27 -5.49 8.63
C GLN A 160 13.26 -3.96 8.40
N ASP A 161 13.60 -3.21 9.45
CA ASP A 161 13.74 -1.76 9.41
C ASP A 161 15.16 -1.36 8.99
N PHE A 162 15.50 -1.55 7.73
CA PHE A 162 16.77 -1.10 7.18
C PHE A 162 16.87 0.43 7.19
N THR A 163 18.08 0.93 7.38
CA THR A 163 18.35 2.37 7.49
C THR A 163 18.82 3.00 6.18
N ASN A 164 19.18 2.19 5.20
CA ASN A 164 19.55 2.65 3.86
C ASN A 164 18.81 1.86 2.77
N VAL A 165 18.65 2.49 1.62
CA VAL A 165 17.86 1.93 0.49
C VAL A 165 18.53 0.69 -0.10
N GLN A 166 19.87 0.64 -0.14
CA GLN A 166 20.59 -0.49 -0.73
C GLN A 166 20.31 -1.78 0.03
N ASP A 167 20.29 -1.72 1.37
CA ASP A 167 19.99 -2.90 2.19
C ASP A 167 18.56 -3.43 1.94
N VAL A 168 17.60 -2.54 1.60
CA VAL A 168 16.24 -2.96 1.23
C VAL A 168 16.21 -3.66 -0.13
N ILE A 169 17.06 -3.23 -1.07
CA ILE A 169 17.14 -3.82 -2.41
C ILE A 169 17.83 -5.19 -2.37
N ASP A 170 18.81 -5.36 -1.52
CA ASP A 170 19.69 -6.54 -1.47
C ASP A 170 19.11 -7.70 -0.63
N ASN A 171 18.05 -7.46 0.17
CA ASN A 171 17.43 -8.43 1.07
C ASN A 171 15.94 -8.62 0.80
#